data_7794231f66de2cef671ded9d753a0bb4
#
_entry.id   7794231f66de2cef671ded9d753a0bb4
#
_cell.length_a   1.000
_cell.length_b   1.000
_cell.length_c   1.000
_cell.angle_alpha   90.00
_cell.angle_beta   90.00
_cell.angle_gamma   90.00
#
_symmetry.space_group_name_H-M   'P 1'
#
loop_
_entity.id
_entity.type
_entity.pdbx_description
1 polymer ?
#
loop_
_entity_poly.entity_id
_entity_poly.type
_entity_poly.pdbx_seq_one_letter_code
_entity_poly.pdbx_strand_id
1 'polypeptide(L)'
;MAYKEELHPLLEKAVEHIENIIIGKRDIAILSLAAILAKGHVLLEDVPGVGKTMMVRALAKLIGADFKRIQFTPDLLPSDVTGVSIYNTKTMEFEYRPGPIMGNIVLADEINRTSPKTQSSLLEAMEEGNVTIDGKTMRLAEPFFVMATQNPVEYEGTYPLPEAQLDRFLFKLRMGYPTAEEELRVLSLQEGRNPLETIEPVISKEQFISLQQKLEQVRVDDGIKAYIVGITQHTRRHPSVHLGVSPRGSISLMKAAQAYALLHDRDYVIPDDVQYLAPYTLPHRMILTAEAKFNDVTAEAVIEDIMQTEKVPVQRMSVR
;
A
#
# COMPACT_ATOMS: atom_id res chain seq x y z
N MET A 1 -14.51 12.38 15.75
CA MET A 1 -15.65 11.45 15.49
C MET A 1 -15.45 10.92 14.09
N ALA A 2 -15.16 9.64 13.92
CA ALA A 2 -15.05 9.04 12.60
C ALA A 2 -16.45 9.04 11.97
N TYR A 3 -16.61 9.73 10.88
CA TYR A 3 -17.78 9.62 10.02
C TYR A 3 -17.85 8.17 9.55
N LYS A 4 -18.79 7.38 10.03
CA LYS A 4 -19.11 6.06 9.49
C LYS A 4 -19.86 6.26 8.18
N GLU A 5 -19.14 6.60 7.12
CA GLU A 5 -19.68 6.50 5.77
C GLU A 5 -19.75 5.02 5.39
N GLU A 6 -20.87 4.61 4.79
CA GLU A 6 -21.06 3.25 4.30
C GLU A 6 -20.11 3.02 3.11
N LEU A 7 -19.42 1.88 3.11
CA LEU A 7 -18.60 1.47 1.97
C LEU A 7 -19.48 0.99 0.82
N HIS A 8 -18.96 1.02 -0.39
CA HIS A 8 -19.56 0.34 -1.53
C HIS A 8 -19.91 -1.11 -1.16
N PRO A 9 -21.13 -1.62 -1.40
CA PRO A 9 -21.64 -2.88 -0.83
C PRO A 9 -20.75 -4.10 -1.07
N LEU A 10 -20.10 -4.19 -2.24
CA LEU A 10 -19.16 -5.30 -2.54
C LEU A 10 -17.87 -5.18 -1.74
N LEU A 11 -17.40 -3.96 -1.49
CA LEU A 11 -16.18 -3.70 -0.76
C LEU A 11 -16.39 -3.82 0.75
N GLU A 12 -17.57 -3.44 1.25
CA GLU A 12 -17.96 -3.70 2.65
C GLU A 12 -17.93 -5.20 2.96
N LYS A 13 -18.54 -6.02 2.13
CA LYS A 13 -18.46 -7.49 2.28
C LYS A 13 -17.03 -7.99 2.27
N ALA A 14 -16.16 -7.46 1.41
CA ALA A 14 -14.75 -7.85 1.38
C ALA A 14 -14.05 -7.48 2.70
N VAL A 15 -14.30 -6.28 3.22
CA VAL A 15 -13.74 -5.82 4.50
C VAL A 15 -14.25 -6.67 5.66
N GLU A 16 -15.56 -6.97 5.73
CA GLU A 16 -16.15 -7.85 6.74
C GLU A 16 -15.52 -9.25 6.75
N HIS A 17 -15.27 -9.81 5.56
CA HIS A 17 -14.59 -11.11 5.46
C HIS A 17 -13.16 -11.04 5.98
N ILE A 18 -12.43 -9.94 5.72
CA ILE A 18 -11.08 -9.74 6.27
C ILE A 18 -11.13 -9.61 7.79
N GLU A 19 -12.05 -8.83 8.34
CA GLU A 19 -12.21 -8.65 9.79
C GLU A 19 -12.49 -9.95 10.54
N ASN A 20 -13.24 -10.86 9.91
CA ASN A 20 -13.52 -12.18 10.47
C ASN A 20 -12.28 -13.09 10.54
N ILE A 21 -11.22 -12.77 9.78
CA ILE A 21 -9.98 -13.55 9.71
C ILE A 21 -8.86 -12.87 10.46
N ILE A 22 -8.79 -11.54 10.31
CA ILE A 22 -7.72 -10.69 10.87
C ILE A 22 -8.38 -9.65 11.77
N ILE A 23 -8.61 -10.08 12.99
CA ILE A 23 -9.38 -9.35 13.99
C ILE A 23 -8.76 -7.99 14.29
N GLY A 24 -9.59 -6.93 14.34
CA GLY A 24 -9.19 -5.59 14.71
C GLY A 24 -8.36 -4.83 13.65
N LYS A 25 -8.30 -5.30 12.41
CA LYS A 25 -7.50 -4.68 11.34
C LYS A 25 -8.34 -4.15 10.17
N ARG A 26 -9.56 -3.67 10.47
CA ARG A 26 -10.48 -3.08 9.48
C ARG A 26 -9.83 -1.96 8.67
N ASP A 27 -9.18 -1.01 9.34
CA ASP A 27 -8.55 0.13 8.67
C ASP A 27 -7.44 -0.29 7.72
N ILE A 28 -6.64 -1.30 8.11
CA ILE A 28 -5.58 -1.84 7.24
C ILE A 28 -6.18 -2.51 6.01
N ALA A 29 -7.31 -3.20 6.14
CA ALA A 29 -8.02 -3.80 5.02
C ALA A 29 -8.54 -2.71 4.06
N ILE A 30 -9.20 -1.67 4.58
CA ILE A 30 -9.71 -0.54 3.80
C ILE A 30 -8.58 0.18 3.06
N LEU A 31 -7.49 0.52 3.77
CA LEU A 31 -6.32 1.19 3.17
C LEU A 31 -5.63 0.31 2.11
N SER A 32 -5.57 -1.01 2.35
CA SER A 32 -5.02 -1.93 1.36
C SER A 32 -5.88 -2.00 0.09
N LEU A 33 -7.20 -2.06 0.23
CA LEU A 33 -8.13 -2.00 -0.92
C LEU A 33 -8.04 -0.65 -1.65
N ALA A 34 -7.94 0.46 -0.91
CA ALA A 34 -7.71 1.79 -1.49
C ALA A 34 -6.40 1.82 -2.30
N ALA A 35 -5.32 1.22 -1.77
CA ALA A 35 -4.05 1.15 -2.47
C ALA A 35 -4.17 0.33 -3.76
N ILE A 36 -4.84 -0.83 -3.73
CA ILE A 36 -5.05 -1.64 -4.94
C ILE A 36 -5.87 -0.86 -5.97
N LEU A 37 -6.96 -0.18 -5.56
CA LEU A 37 -7.77 0.66 -6.45
C LEU A 37 -6.97 1.81 -7.08
N ALA A 38 -6.10 2.45 -6.29
CA ALA A 38 -5.22 3.53 -6.75
C ALA A 38 -4.05 3.05 -7.62
N LYS A 39 -3.94 1.74 -7.92
CA LYS A 39 -2.77 1.10 -8.55
C LYS A 39 -1.47 1.44 -7.80
N GLY A 40 -1.57 1.59 -6.48
CA GLY A 40 -0.45 1.86 -5.58
C GLY A 40 -0.04 0.61 -4.82
N HIS A 41 1.02 0.72 -4.03
CA HIS A 41 1.60 -0.36 -3.25
C HIS A 41 1.69 0.02 -1.78
N VAL A 42 1.82 -0.95 -0.89
CA VAL A 42 1.83 -0.74 0.56
C VAL A 42 3.13 -1.27 1.16
N LEU A 43 3.72 -0.49 2.06
CA LEU A 43 4.79 -0.93 2.95
C LEU A 43 4.23 -1.16 4.34
N LEU A 44 4.34 -2.39 4.85
CA LEU A 44 4.04 -2.71 6.25
C LEU A 44 5.31 -2.69 7.07
N GLU A 45 5.35 -1.81 8.06
CA GLU A 45 6.46 -1.72 9.01
C GLU A 45 6.02 -2.32 10.34
N ASP A 46 6.39 -3.59 10.59
CA ASP A 46 5.87 -4.31 11.74
C ASP A 46 6.75 -5.48 12.17
N VAL A 47 6.55 -5.88 13.42
CA VAL A 47 7.17 -7.09 13.98
C VAL A 47 6.65 -8.36 13.30
N PRO A 48 7.39 -9.48 13.37
CA PRO A 48 6.92 -10.78 12.87
C PRO A 48 5.67 -11.27 13.61
N GLY A 49 4.83 -12.09 12.96
CA GLY A 49 3.75 -12.83 13.60
C GLY A 49 2.40 -12.11 13.73
N VAL A 50 2.26 -10.85 13.28
CA VAL A 50 1.01 -10.05 13.39
C VAL A 50 -0.06 -10.34 12.31
N GLY A 51 0.11 -11.38 11.48
CA GLY A 51 -0.90 -11.79 10.49
C GLY A 51 -0.74 -11.18 9.09
N LYS A 52 0.42 -10.58 8.75
CA LYS A 52 0.68 -9.95 7.44
C LYS A 52 0.38 -10.86 6.25
N THR A 53 0.89 -12.09 6.28
CA THR A 53 0.67 -13.08 5.19
C THR A 53 -0.80 -13.45 5.04
N MET A 54 -1.53 -13.55 6.13
CA MET A 54 -2.97 -13.85 6.10
C MET A 54 -3.75 -12.69 5.47
N MET A 55 -3.41 -11.44 5.79
CA MET A 55 -4.01 -10.23 5.21
C MET A 55 -3.89 -10.24 3.68
N VAL A 56 -2.67 -10.44 3.17
CA VAL A 56 -2.43 -10.39 1.72
C VAL A 56 -3.11 -11.55 0.99
N ARG A 57 -3.11 -12.75 1.59
CA ARG A 57 -3.84 -13.91 1.04
C ARG A 57 -5.35 -13.71 1.03
N ALA A 58 -5.90 -13.12 2.09
CA ALA A 58 -7.32 -12.79 2.16
C ALA A 58 -7.70 -11.78 1.08
N LEU A 59 -6.95 -10.68 0.95
CA LEU A 59 -7.14 -9.68 -0.12
C LEU A 59 -7.13 -10.33 -1.52
N ALA A 60 -6.15 -11.17 -1.82
CA ALA A 60 -6.05 -11.84 -3.11
C ALA A 60 -7.26 -12.73 -3.39
N LYS A 61 -7.68 -13.56 -2.41
CA LYS A 61 -8.83 -14.43 -2.57
C LYS A 61 -10.13 -13.66 -2.78
N LEU A 62 -10.36 -12.59 -1.99
CA LEU A 62 -11.59 -11.80 -2.06
C LEU A 62 -11.80 -11.11 -3.41
N ILE A 63 -10.70 -10.72 -4.09
CA ILE A 63 -10.75 -10.12 -5.42
C ILE A 63 -10.51 -11.12 -6.56
N GLY A 64 -10.49 -12.42 -6.27
CA GLY A 64 -10.26 -13.47 -7.27
C GLY A 64 -8.92 -13.39 -7.99
N ALA A 65 -7.89 -12.87 -7.32
CA ALA A 65 -6.56 -12.62 -7.89
C ALA A 65 -5.53 -13.68 -7.47
N ASP A 66 -4.50 -13.88 -8.30
CA ASP A 66 -3.39 -14.80 -8.00
C ASP A 66 -2.48 -14.20 -6.93
N PHE A 67 -2.15 -15.01 -5.91
CA PHE A 67 -1.26 -14.63 -4.81
C PHE A 67 0.12 -15.26 -4.99
N LYS A 68 1.17 -14.44 -4.84
CA LYS A 68 2.56 -14.90 -4.76
C LYS A 68 3.24 -14.35 -3.52
N ARG A 69 4.17 -15.12 -2.95
CA ARG A 69 5.04 -14.67 -1.86
C ARG A 69 6.49 -14.73 -2.30
N ILE A 70 7.23 -13.68 -2.02
CA ILE A 70 8.68 -13.60 -2.16
C ILE A 70 9.23 -13.39 -0.76
N GLN A 71 9.99 -14.36 -0.24
CA GLN A 71 10.74 -14.18 1.00
C GLN A 71 12.12 -13.61 0.64
N PHE A 72 12.38 -12.40 1.07
CA PHE A 72 13.65 -11.75 0.80
C PHE A 72 14.70 -12.24 1.80
N THR A 73 15.81 -12.76 1.26
CA THR A 73 16.97 -13.27 2.00
C THR A 73 18.24 -12.62 1.43
N PRO A 74 19.36 -12.63 2.16
CA PRO A 74 20.60 -12.01 1.69
C PRO A 74 21.13 -12.57 0.36
N ASP A 75 20.83 -13.82 0.05
CA ASP A 75 21.26 -14.55 -1.15
C ASP A 75 20.27 -14.47 -2.32
N LEU A 76 19.09 -13.84 -2.14
CA LEU A 76 18.08 -13.71 -3.19
C LEU A 76 18.59 -12.85 -4.35
N LEU A 77 18.51 -13.36 -5.57
CA LEU A 77 18.92 -12.67 -6.79
C LEU A 77 17.74 -11.93 -7.46
N PRO A 78 17.99 -10.89 -8.26
CA PRO A 78 16.95 -10.23 -9.07
C PRO A 78 16.17 -11.21 -9.96
N SER A 79 16.85 -12.21 -10.54
CA SER A 79 16.24 -13.25 -11.38
C SER A 79 15.27 -14.16 -10.63
N ASP A 80 15.43 -14.31 -9.31
CA ASP A 80 14.49 -15.08 -8.48
C ASP A 80 13.16 -14.33 -8.30
N VAL A 81 13.19 -13.00 -8.39
CA VAL A 81 12.03 -12.12 -8.34
C VAL A 81 11.35 -12.00 -9.69
N THR A 82 12.12 -11.69 -10.73
CA THR A 82 11.58 -11.35 -12.07
C THR A 82 11.40 -12.56 -12.97
N GLY A 83 12.12 -13.66 -12.71
CA GLY A 83 12.19 -14.82 -13.58
C GLY A 83 13.46 -14.84 -14.41
N VAL A 84 13.63 -15.92 -15.16
CA VAL A 84 14.85 -16.23 -15.90
C VAL A 84 14.53 -16.91 -17.23
N SER A 85 15.33 -16.62 -18.27
CA SER A 85 15.30 -17.37 -19.51
C SER A 85 16.18 -18.60 -19.39
N ILE A 86 15.63 -19.77 -19.69
CA ILE A 86 16.31 -21.05 -19.66
C ILE A 86 16.39 -21.59 -21.10
N TYR A 87 17.57 -22.04 -21.49
CA TYR A 87 17.75 -22.70 -22.78
C TYR A 87 17.08 -24.10 -22.77
N ASN A 88 16.07 -24.27 -23.60
CA ASN A 88 15.41 -25.56 -23.79
C ASN A 88 16.15 -26.36 -24.87
N THR A 89 16.85 -27.42 -24.49
CA THR A 89 17.61 -28.26 -25.42
C THR A 89 16.75 -29.06 -26.40
N LYS A 90 15.44 -29.20 -26.14
CA LYS A 90 14.50 -29.89 -27.04
C LYS A 90 14.02 -28.98 -28.16
N THR A 91 13.71 -27.73 -27.84
CA THR A 91 13.24 -26.74 -28.81
C THR A 91 14.38 -25.94 -29.41
N MET A 92 15.61 -26.02 -28.84
CA MET A 92 16.80 -25.24 -29.18
C MET A 92 16.56 -23.72 -29.06
N GLU A 93 15.65 -23.31 -28.15
CA GLU A 93 15.27 -21.93 -27.92
C GLU A 93 15.36 -21.55 -26.45
N PHE A 94 15.48 -20.24 -26.16
CA PHE A 94 15.37 -19.71 -24.82
C PHE A 94 13.88 -19.56 -24.45
N GLU A 95 13.47 -20.21 -23.37
CA GLU A 95 12.13 -20.13 -22.80
C GLU A 95 12.19 -19.31 -21.52
N TYR A 96 11.33 -18.29 -21.42
CA TYR A 96 11.19 -17.52 -20.20
C TYR A 96 10.38 -18.30 -19.15
N ARG A 97 10.93 -18.42 -17.97
CA ARG A 97 10.24 -18.93 -16.78
C ARG A 97 9.88 -17.73 -15.90
N PRO A 98 8.56 -17.43 -15.74
CA PRO A 98 8.12 -16.27 -14.96
C PRO A 98 8.50 -16.40 -13.50
N GLY A 99 8.99 -15.31 -12.93
CA GLY A 99 9.20 -15.17 -11.50
C GLY A 99 7.91 -14.84 -10.76
N PRO A 100 7.93 -14.87 -9.42
CA PRO A 100 6.75 -14.63 -8.58
C PRO A 100 6.16 -13.22 -8.74
N ILE A 101 6.92 -12.25 -9.24
CA ILE A 101 6.44 -10.88 -9.49
C ILE A 101 5.34 -10.83 -10.56
N MET A 102 5.23 -11.86 -11.39
CA MET A 102 4.20 -11.95 -12.43
C MET A 102 2.80 -12.26 -11.87
N GLY A 103 2.68 -12.49 -10.55
CA GLY A 103 1.39 -12.63 -9.87
C GLY A 103 0.65 -11.31 -9.74
N ASN A 104 -0.67 -11.38 -9.48
CA ASN A 104 -1.49 -10.18 -9.28
C ASN A 104 -1.20 -9.49 -7.93
N ILE A 105 -1.21 -10.26 -6.86
CA ILE A 105 -1.02 -9.79 -5.48
C ILE A 105 0.25 -10.44 -4.94
N VAL A 106 1.26 -9.63 -4.70
CA VAL A 106 2.58 -10.10 -4.28
C VAL A 106 2.87 -9.64 -2.86
N LEU A 107 3.18 -10.58 -1.97
CA LEU A 107 3.78 -10.30 -0.67
C LEU A 107 5.30 -10.35 -0.81
N ALA A 108 5.95 -9.19 -0.70
CA ALA A 108 7.40 -9.05 -0.64
C ALA A 108 7.83 -9.02 0.84
N ASP A 109 8.12 -10.19 1.41
CA ASP A 109 8.33 -10.33 2.85
C ASP A 109 9.80 -10.07 3.22
N GLU A 110 10.01 -9.17 4.20
CA GLU A 110 11.33 -8.75 4.71
C GLU A 110 12.25 -8.14 3.62
N ILE A 111 11.72 -7.18 2.85
CA ILE A 111 12.43 -6.57 1.70
C ILE A 111 13.79 -5.96 2.09
N ASN A 112 13.97 -5.54 3.34
CA ASN A 112 15.21 -4.97 3.85
C ASN A 112 16.31 -6.01 4.11
N ARG A 113 16.05 -7.31 3.96
CA ARG A 113 17.06 -8.38 4.17
C ARG A 113 17.86 -8.75 2.91
N THR A 114 17.51 -8.20 1.77
CA THR A 114 18.21 -8.47 0.50
C THR A 114 19.04 -7.30 0.02
N SER A 115 19.92 -7.56 -0.97
CA SER A 115 20.78 -6.53 -1.56
C SER A 115 19.98 -5.40 -2.23
N PRO A 116 20.53 -4.17 -2.29
CA PRO A 116 19.87 -3.06 -3.00
C PRO A 116 19.57 -3.36 -4.47
N LYS A 117 20.34 -4.22 -5.12
CA LYS A 117 20.13 -4.62 -6.51
C LYS A 117 18.83 -5.43 -6.67
N THR A 118 18.57 -6.35 -5.74
CA THR A 118 17.35 -7.17 -5.75
C THR A 118 16.14 -6.33 -5.33
N GLN A 119 16.29 -5.43 -4.35
CA GLN A 119 15.25 -4.45 -4.00
C GLN A 119 14.84 -3.61 -5.22
N SER A 120 15.83 -3.10 -5.97
CA SER A 120 15.59 -2.26 -7.14
C SER A 120 14.80 -2.98 -8.22
N SER A 121 15.01 -4.28 -8.45
CA SER A 121 14.26 -5.03 -9.46
C SER A 121 12.76 -5.12 -9.14
N LEU A 122 12.40 -5.30 -7.86
CA LEU A 122 11.00 -5.24 -7.41
C LEU A 122 10.43 -3.84 -7.56
N LEU A 123 11.15 -2.82 -7.09
CA LEU A 123 10.68 -1.44 -7.05
C LEU A 123 10.54 -0.83 -8.45
N GLU A 124 11.38 -1.24 -9.41
CA GLU A 124 11.25 -0.86 -10.83
C GLU A 124 9.97 -1.46 -11.42
N ALA A 125 9.72 -2.74 -11.20
CA ALA A 125 8.52 -3.40 -11.67
C ALA A 125 7.24 -2.80 -11.05
N MET A 126 7.29 -2.37 -9.78
CA MET A 126 6.18 -1.66 -9.14
C MET A 126 5.87 -0.31 -9.81
N GLU A 127 6.90 0.42 -10.24
CA GLU A 127 6.74 1.74 -10.85
C GLU A 127 6.31 1.66 -12.31
N GLU A 128 6.95 0.78 -13.08
CA GLU A 128 6.77 0.66 -14.52
C GLU A 128 5.58 -0.23 -14.91
N GLY A 129 5.09 -1.09 -14.01
CA GLY A 129 4.06 -2.09 -14.31
C GLY A 129 4.52 -3.15 -15.33
N ASN A 130 5.81 -3.30 -15.49
CA ASN A 130 6.42 -4.25 -16.42
C ASN A 130 7.80 -4.73 -15.92
N VAL A 131 8.30 -5.81 -16.52
CA VAL A 131 9.66 -6.30 -16.34
C VAL A 131 10.32 -6.52 -17.69
N THR A 132 11.62 -6.21 -17.79
CA THR A 132 12.41 -6.43 -19.00
C THR A 132 13.46 -7.50 -18.76
N ILE A 133 13.40 -8.61 -19.53
CA ILE A 133 14.32 -9.73 -19.45
C ILE A 133 14.80 -10.05 -20.86
N ASP A 134 16.11 -10.13 -21.05
CA ASP A 134 16.76 -10.40 -22.34
C ASP A 134 16.24 -9.49 -23.48
N GLY A 135 16.02 -8.20 -23.16
CA GLY A 135 15.53 -7.20 -24.11
C GLY A 135 14.05 -7.31 -24.45
N LYS A 136 13.30 -8.21 -23.84
CA LYS A 136 11.84 -8.34 -23.98
C LYS A 136 11.14 -7.76 -22.77
N THR A 137 10.28 -6.75 -23.00
CA THR A 137 9.45 -6.14 -21.97
C THR A 137 8.11 -6.85 -21.88
N MET A 138 7.78 -7.32 -20.67
CA MET A 138 6.53 -8.02 -20.37
C MET A 138 5.72 -7.22 -19.37
N ARG A 139 4.45 -6.99 -19.65
CA ARG A 139 3.53 -6.33 -18.73
C ARG A 139 3.15 -7.26 -17.59
N LEU A 140 3.05 -6.69 -16.39
CA LEU A 140 2.53 -7.38 -15.23
C LEU A 140 1.01 -7.56 -15.34
N ALA A 141 0.50 -8.59 -14.66
CA ALA A 141 -0.94 -8.87 -14.66
C ALA A 141 -1.71 -7.79 -13.89
N GLU A 142 -2.88 -7.40 -14.40
CA GLU A 142 -3.79 -6.48 -13.67
C GLU A 142 -4.87 -7.27 -12.90
N PRO A 143 -5.26 -6.82 -11.69
CA PRO A 143 -4.61 -5.78 -10.90
C PRO A 143 -3.23 -6.24 -10.44
N PHE A 144 -2.25 -5.35 -10.39
CA PHE A 144 -0.93 -5.62 -9.82
C PHE A 144 -0.76 -4.85 -8.50
N PHE A 145 -0.45 -5.57 -7.44
CA PHE A 145 -0.27 -4.98 -6.12
C PHE A 145 0.85 -5.67 -5.36
N VAL A 146 1.72 -4.89 -4.78
CA VAL A 146 2.77 -5.36 -3.87
C VAL A 146 2.48 -4.85 -2.47
N MET A 147 2.45 -5.77 -1.52
CA MET A 147 2.57 -5.46 -0.11
C MET A 147 3.96 -5.89 0.35
N ALA A 148 4.85 -4.93 0.56
CA ALA A 148 6.18 -5.20 1.09
C ALA A 148 6.16 -5.12 2.61
N THR A 149 6.98 -5.95 3.28
CA THR A 149 7.16 -5.88 4.73
C THR A 149 8.60 -5.53 5.05
N GLN A 150 8.79 -4.76 6.11
CA GLN A 150 10.10 -4.58 6.73
C GLN A 150 9.97 -4.71 8.26
N ASN A 151 11.00 -5.26 8.88
CA ASN A 151 11.09 -5.33 10.33
C ASN A 151 11.99 -4.18 10.83
N PRO A 152 11.47 -3.20 11.56
CA PRO A 152 12.25 -2.06 12.03
C PRO A 152 13.23 -2.42 13.16
N VAL A 153 13.09 -3.58 13.79
CA VAL A 153 13.91 -3.99 14.96
C VAL A 153 15.19 -4.70 14.56
N GLU A 154 15.26 -5.27 13.36
CA GLU A 154 16.43 -5.99 12.87
C GLU A 154 17.38 -5.02 12.15
N TYR A 155 18.52 -4.69 12.80
CA TYR A 155 19.57 -3.83 12.24
C TYR A 155 20.73 -4.62 11.62
N GLU A 156 21.06 -5.81 12.15
CA GLU A 156 22.19 -6.60 11.64
C GLU A 156 21.82 -7.30 10.32
N GLY A 157 22.65 -7.10 9.30
CA GLY A 157 22.48 -7.75 7.99
C GLY A 157 21.31 -7.22 7.16
N THR A 158 20.78 -6.02 7.48
CA THR A 158 19.70 -5.40 6.71
C THR A 158 20.19 -4.22 5.86
N TYR A 159 19.50 -4.00 4.75
CA TYR A 159 19.69 -2.87 3.84
C TYR A 159 18.42 -2.03 3.85
N PRO A 160 18.36 -0.95 4.66
CA PRO A 160 17.19 -0.10 4.71
C PRO A 160 16.90 0.51 3.33
N LEU A 161 15.61 0.67 3.02
CA LEU A 161 15.20 1.33 1.79
C LEU A 161 15.51 2.82 1.88
N PRO A 162 16.25 3.39 0.89
CA PRO A 162 16.41 4.83 0.79
C PRO A 162 15.08 5.56 0.61
N GLU A 163 15.00 6.83 1.01
CA GLU A 163 13.79 7.65 0.95
C GLU A 163 13.19 7.72 -0.47
N ALA A 164 14.05 7.80 -1.50
CA ALA A 164 13.61 7.81 -2.90
C ALA A 164 12.92 6.49 -3.32
N GLN A 165 13.21 5.39 -2.64
CA GLN A 165 12.56 4.11 -2.85
C GLN A 165 11.27 3.98 -2.04
N LEU A 166 11.23 4.56 -0.83
CA LEU A 166 10.03 4.64 -0.01
C LEU A 166 8.92 5.44 -0.69
N ASP A 167 9.25 6.46 -1.48
CA ASP A 167 8.28 7.28 -2.22
C ASP A 167 7.45 6.48 -3.26
N ARG A 168 7.87 5.27 -3.62
CA ARG A 168 7.13 4.36 -4.51
C ARG A 168 5.95 3.67 -3.85
N PHE A 169 5.93 3.58 -2.51
CA PHE A 169 4.80 3.04 -1.77
C PHE A 169 3.73 4.12 -1.55
N LEU A 170 2.49 3.80 -1.89
CA LEU A 170 1.37 4.72 -1.67
C LEU A 170 1.15 4.96 -0.18
N PHE A 171 1.10 3.89 0.59
CA PHE A 171 0.94 3.92 2.04
C PHE A 171 2.08 3.21 2.76
N LYS A 172 2.46 3.77 3.91
CA LYS A 172 3.22 3.10 4.94
C LYS A 172 2.30 2.83 6.12
N LEU A 173 2.07 1.56 6.43
CA LEU A 173 1.10 1.11 7.43
C LEU A 173 1.78 0.31 8.54
N ARG A 174 1.11 0.24 9.70
CA ARG A 174 1.48 -0.61 10.83
C ARG A 174 0.26 -1.39 11.29
N MET A 175 0.38 -2.71 11.35
CA MET A 175 -0.69 -3.54 11.91
C MET A 175 -0.72 -3.48 13.43
N GLY A 176 0.44 -3.42 14.06
CA GLY A 176 0.58 -3.47 15.52
C GLY A 176 0.14 -4.80 16.12
N TYR A 177 0.37 -4.97 17.40
CA TYR A 177 -0.15 -6.11 18.14
C TYR A 177 -1.67 -6.03 18.29
N PRO A 178 -2.36 -7.17 18.40
CA PRO A 178 -3.76 -7.21 18.79
C PRO A 178 -3.91 -6.80 20.26
N THR A 179 -5.06 -6.27 20.62
CA THR A 179 -5.46 -6.10 22.03
C THR A 179 -5.68 -7.47 22.68
N ALA A 180 -5.74 -7.53 24.01
CA ALA A 180 -5.99 -8.80 24.72
C ALA A 180 -7.32 -9.47 24.30
N GLU A 181 -8.36 -8.68 24.05
CA GLU A 181 -9.66 -9.18 23.58
C GLU A 181 -9.57 -9.71 22.15
N GLU A 182 -8.87 -9.02 21.26
CA GLU A 182 -8.62 -9.45 19.89
C GLU A 182 -7.79 -10.73 19.86
N GLU A 183 -6.77 -10.85 20.73
CA GLU A 183 -5.93 -12.04 20.82
C GLU A 183 -6.71 -13.27 21.31
N LEU A 184 -7.60 -13.12 22.29
CA LEU A 184 -8.52 -14.16 22.70
C LEU A 184 -9.40 -14.65 21.53
N ARG A 185 -9.91 -13.73 20.70
CA ARG A 185 -10.68 -14.08 19.51
C ARG A 185 -9.82 -14.79 18.46
N VAL A 186 -8.58 -14.39 18.28
CA VAL A 186 -7.61 -15.07 17.38
C VAL A 186 -7.39 -16.52 17.85
N LEU A 187 -7.19 -16.75 19.14
CA LEU A 187 -7.05 -18.12 19.69
C LEU A 187 -8.30 -18.97 19.43
N SER A 188 -9.48 -18.43 19.66
CA SER A 188 -10.74 -19.12 19.42
C SER A 188 -10.94 -19.51 17.94
N LEU A 189 -10.45 -18.67 17.02
CA LEU A 189 -10.50 -18.99 15.57
C LEU A 189 -9.56 -20.14 15.18
N GLN A 190 -8.49 -20.39 15.94
CA GLN A 190 -7.55 -21.48 15.66
C GLN A 190 -8.06 -22.86 16.11
N GLU A 191 -9.12 -22.93 16.92
CA GLU A 191 -9.77 -24.19 17.31
C GLU A 191 -10.56 -24.85 16.17
N GLY A 192 -10.77 -24.13 15.06
CA GLY A 192 -11.54 -24.56 13.90
C GLY A 192 -10.71 -24.84 12.65
N ARG A 193 -11.40 -24.84 11.50
CA ARG A 193 -10.75 -24.90 10.18
C ARG A 193 -10.06 -23.55 9.89
N ASN A 194 -8.97 -23.60 9.12
CA ASN A 194 -8.27 -22.39 8.68
C ASN A 194 -9.26 -21.42 7.99
N PRO A 195 -9.51 -20.23 8.54
CA PRO A 195 -10.48 -19.29 8.00
C PRO A 195 -10.24 -18.91 6.54
N LEU A 196 -8.97 -18.95 6.09
CA LEU A 196 -8.63 -18.68 4.70
C LEU A 196 -9.20 -19.70 3.72
N GLU A 197 -9.44 -20.95 4.13
CA GLU A 197 -9.97 -21.99 3.25
C GLU A 197 -11.45 -21.78 2.92
N THR A 198 -12.16 -21.04 3.76
CA THR A 198 -13.59 -20.77 3.62
C THR A 198 -13.91 -19.51 2.83
N ILE A 199 -12.89 -18.70 2.48
CA ILE A 199 -13.09 -17.47 1.70
C ILE A 199 -13.38 -17.84 0.25
N GLU A 200 -14.52 -17.34 -0.24
CA GLU A 200 -14.84 -17.27 -1.66
C GLU A 200 -14.63 -15.84 -2.19
N PRO A 201 -14.33 -15.65 -3.48
CA PRO A 201 -14.25 -14.32 -4.06
C PRO A 201 -15.57 -13.57 -3.90
N VAL A 202 -15.51 -12.37 -3.33
CA VAL A 202 -16.68 -11.48 -3.19
C VAL A 202 -16.85 -10.62 -4.44
N ILE A 203 -15.72 -10.31 -5.09
CA ILE A 203 -15.67 -9.51 -6.31
C ILE A 203 -14.77 -10.22 -7.32
N SER A 204 -15.18 -10.29 -8.58
CA SER A 204 -14.30 -10.87 -9.60
C SER A 204 -13.16 -9.91 -9.96
N LYS A 205 -12.07 -10.46 -10.48
CA LYS A 205 -10.93 -9.68 -10.95
C LYS A 205 -11.33 -8.63 -11.99
N GLU A 206 -12.22 -8.97 -12.91
CA GLU A 206 -12.73 -8.10 -13.97
C GLU A 206 -13.58 -6.97 -13.39
N GLN A 207 -14.42 -7.27 -12.39
CA GLN A 207 -15.20 -6.25 -11.68
C GLN A 207 -14.28 -5.28 -10.92
N PHE A 208 -13.22 -5.81 -10.28
CA PHE A 208 -12.26 -4.98 -9.57
C PHE A 208 -11.48 -4.06 -10.52
N ILE A 209 -11.05 -4.55 -11.68
CA ILE A 209 -10.41 -3.75 -12.74
C ILE A 209 -11.37 -2.67 -13.23
N SER A 210 -12.65 -2.99 -13.38
CA SER A 210 -13.67 -1.99 -13.76
C SER A 210 -13.79 -0.87 -12.73
N LEU A 211 -13.70 -1.19 -11.44
CA LEU A 211 -13.66 -0.17 -10.36
C LEU A 211 -12.39 0.69 -10.44
N GLN A 212 -11.24 0.08 -10.71
CA GLN A 212 -9.99 0.84 -10.92
C GLN A 212 -10.11 1.86 -12.07
N GLN A 213 -10.80 1.50 -13.15
CA GLN A 213 -11.03 2.41 -14.30
C GLN A 213 -11.95 3.59 -13.93
N LYS A 214 -12.90 3.38 -13.01
CA LYS A 214 -13.78 4.46 -12.50
C LYS A 214 -13.04 5.49 -11.65
N LEU A 215 -11.87 5.14 -11.11
CA LEU A 215 -11.09 6.03 -10.27
C LEU A 215 -10.79 7.38 -10.95
N GLU A 216 -10.49 7.36 -12.23
CA GLU A 216 -10.18 8.57 -13.01
C GLU A 216 -11.39 9.51 -13.16
N GLN A 217 -12.59 9.01 -12.92
CA GLN A 217 -13.84 9.77 -12.98
C GLN A 217 -14.18 10.45 -11.64
N VAL A 218 -13.54 10.05 -10.54
CA VAL A 218 -13.74 10.66 -9.22
C VAL A 218 -13.20 12.09 -9.23
N ARG A 219 -14.11 13.04 -9.03
CA ARG A 219 -13.81 14.47 -9.12
C ARG A 219 -12.99 14.95 -7.93
N VAL A 220 -11.99 15.76 -8.21
CA VAL A 220 -11.22 16.50 -7.19
C VAL A 220 -11.37 17.98 -7.49
N ASP A 221 -12.10 18.67 -6.63
CA ASP A 221 -12.29 20.12 -6.72
C ASP A 221 -10.96 20.88 -6.57
N ASP A 222 -10.86 22.05 -7.20
CA ASP A 222 -9.66 22.87 -7.11
C ASP A 222 -9.36 23.31 -5.67
N GLY A 223 -10.36 23.48 -4.83
CA GLY A 223 -10.20 23.74 -3.41
C GLY A 223 -9.50 22.57 -2.69
N ILE A 224 -9.87 21.31 -3.01
CA ILE A 224 -9.21 20.11 -2.48
C ILE A 224 -7.78 19.99 -3.00
N LYS A 225 -7.54 20.27 -4.31
CA LYS A 225 -6.18 20.28 -4.86
C LYS A 225 -5.30 21.32 -4.16
N ALA A 226 -5.85 22.52 -3.93
CA ALA A 226 -5.15 23.59 -3.21
C ALA A 226 -4.83 23.16 -1.76
N TYR A 227 -5.76 22.48 -1.09
CA TYR A 227 -5.57 21.94 0.26
C TYR A 227 -4.43 20.90 0.32
N ILE A 228 -4.43 19.93 -0.59
CA ILE A 228 -3.35 18.93 -0.72
C ILE A 228 -2.00 19.63 -0.95
N VAL A 229 -1.96 20.61 -1.86
CA VAL A 229 -0.73 21.39 -2.14
C VAL A 229 -0.33 22.21 -0.92
N GLY A 230 -1.25 22.81 -0.19
CA GLY A 230 -1.01 23.53 1.05
C GLY A 230 -0.30 22.65 2.07
N ILE A 231 -0.86 21.47 2.39
CA ILE A 231 -0.25 20.51 3.30
C ILE A 231 1.18 20.16 2.85
N THR A 232 1.38 19.79 1.59
CA THR A 232 2.71 19.37 1.09
C THR A 232 3.72 20.53 1.05
N GLN A 233 3.27 21.75 0.75
CA GLN A 233 4.12 22.96 0.82
C GLN A 233 4.55 23.27 2.25
N HIS A 234 3.66 23.08 3.24
CA HIS A 234 4.00 23.29 4.64
C HIS A 234 5.07 22.29 5.11
N THR A 235 5.07 21.04 4.63
CA THR A 235 6.15 20.08 4.96
C THR A 235 7.53 20.61 4.55
N ARG A 236 7.62 21.35 3.42
CA ARG A 236 8.89 21.88 2.89
C ARG A 236 9.40 23.10 3.66
N ARG A 237 8.57 23.70 4.51
CA ARG A 237 8.89 24.92 5.30
C ARG A 237 8.89 24.65 6.80
N HIS A 238 8.50 23.45 7.21
CA HIS A 238 8.40 23.08 8.63
C HIS A 238 9.80 23.01 9.26
N PRO A 239 10.03 23.64 10.44
CA PRO A 239 11.36 23.72 11.06
C PRO A 239 11.96 22.35 11.38
N SER A 240 11.15 21.34 11.70
CA SER A 240 11.60 19.98 11.98
C SER A 240 11.91 19.15 10.73
N VAL A 241 11.69 19.69 9.52
CA VAL A 241 11.85 18.94 8.26
C VAL A 241 13.07 19.43 7.50
N HIS A 242 13.98 18.51 7.18
CA HIS A 242 15.16 18.76 6.33
C HIS A 242 14.80 18.67 4.84
N LEU A 243 14.03 17.62 4.46
CA LEU A 243 13.52 17.45 3.10
C LEU A 243 12.02 17.16 3.17
N GLY A 244 11.21 18.06 2.61
CA GLY A 244 9.75 17.93 2.57
C GLY A 244 9.24 17.07 1.42
N VAL A 245 7.95 16.82 1.44
CA VAL A 245 7.25 15.97 0.47
C VAL A 245 7.40 16.50 -0.96
N SER A 246 7.73 15.61 -1.89
CA SER A 246 7.85 15.91 -3.33
C SER A 246 6.48 16.16 -3.99
N PRO A 247 6.40 16.71 -5.21
CA PRO A 247 5.15 16.79 -5.97
C PRO A 247 4.51 15.41 -6.22
N ARG A 248 5.32 14.34 -6.28
CA ARG A 248 4.83 12.95 -6.38
C ARG A 248 3.98 12.58 -5.16
N GLY A 249 4.35 13.04 -3.95
CA GLY A 249 3.56 12.82 -2.75
C GLY A 249 2.20 13.55 -2.80
N SER A 250 2.11 14.75 -3.39
CA SER A 250 0.82 15.42 -3.62
C SER A 250 -0.08 14.61 -4.56
N ILE A 251 0.49 14.06 -5.64
CA ILE A 251 -0.23 13.19 -6.58
C ILE A 251 -0.68 11.90 -5.88
N SER A 252 0.19 11.31 -5.07
CA SER A 252 -0.11 10.10 -4.31
C SER A 252 -1.28 10.33 -3.35
N LEU A 253 -1.27 11.43 -2.60
CA LEU A 253 -2.36 11.77 -1.67
C LEU A 253 -3.67 12.03 -2.42
N MET A 254 -3.63 12.70 -3.57
CA MET A 254 -4.82 12.91 -4.40
C MET A 254 -5.41 11.58 -4.90
N LYS A 255 -4.58 10.67 -5.46
CA LYS A 255 -5.02 9.35 -5.92
C LYS A 255 -5.55 8.49 -4.78
N ALA A 256 -4.92 8.55 -3.61
CA ALA A 256 -5.39 7.87 -2.41
C ALA A 256 -6.78 8.37 -1.99
N ALA A 257 -6.98 9.70 -1.99
CA ALA A 257 -8.26 10.31 -1.66
C ALA A 257 -9.36 9.95 -2.69
N GLN A 258 -9.04 9.89 -3.98
CA GLN A 258 -9.97 9.41 -5.01
C GLN A 258 -10.36 7.95 -4.77
N ALA A 259 -9.39 7.07 -4.45
CA ALA A 259 -9.66 5.67 -4.17
C ALA A 259 -10.52 5.49 -2.91
N TYR A 260 -10.26 6.29 -1.88
CA TYR A 260 -11.02 6.26 -0.65
C TYR A 260 -12.46 6.76 -0.85
N ALA A 261 -12.66 7.84 -1.63
CA ALA A 261 -13.97 8.30 -2.02
C ALA A 261 -14.76 7.22 -2.78
N LEU A 262 -14.11 6.55 -3.74
CA LEU A 262 -14.72 5.45 -4.50
C LEU A 262 -15.08 4.25 -3.61
N LEU A 263 -14.26 3.92 -2.61
CA LEU A 263 -14.57 2.90 -1.61
C LEU A 263 -15.87 3.21 -0.85
N HIS A 264 -16.17 4.51 -0.65
CA HIS A 264 -17.37 5.01 0.01
C HIS A 264 -18.51 5.37 -0.97
N ASP A 265 -18.48 4.78 -2.17
CA ASP A 265 -19.49 4.96 -3.23
C ASP A 265 -19.72 6.44 -3.61
N ARG A 266 -18.65 7.26 -3.50
CA ARG A 266 -18.68 8.68 -3.86
C ARG A 266 -17.90 8.93 -5.16
N ASP A 267 -18.42 9.81 -6.01
CA ASP A 267 -17.77 10.26 -7.24
C ASP A 267 -17.00 11.59 -7.08
N TYR A 268 -16.75 12.01 -5.83
CA TYR A 268 -16.00 13.21 -5.48
C TYR A 268 -15.24 13.04 -4.16
N VAL A 269 -14.13 13.76 -4.04
CA VAL A 269 -13.27 13.81 -2.84
C VAL A 269 -13.74 14.92 -1.90
N ILE A 270 -13.72 14.65 -0.59
CA ILE A 270 -13.98 15.62 0.48
C ILE A 270 -12.69 15.89 1.28
N PRO A 271 -12.61 17.02 2.02
CA PRO A 271 -11.43 17.33 2.85
C PRO A 271 -11.09 16.24 3.87
N ASP A 272 -12.11 15.58 4.44
CA ASP A 272 -11.93 14.52 5.44
C ASP A 272 -11.18 13.32 4.89
N ASP A 273 -11.35 12.99 3.59
CA ASP A 273 -10.56 11.95 2.91
C ASP A 273 -9.08 12.29 2.94
N VAL A 274 -8.75 13.54 2.63
CA VAL A 274 -7.36 14.03 2.62
C VAL A 274 -6.77 13.97 4.02
N GLN A 275 -7.52 14.42 5.03
CA GLN A 275 -7.09 14.41 6.43
C GLN A 275 -6.86 12.99 6.94
N TYR A 276 -7.77 12.06 6.63
CA TYR A 276 -7.64 10.66 7.04
C TYR A 276 -6.41 9.99 6.42
N LEU A 277 -6.12 10.28 5.14
CA LEU A 277 -5.08 9.58 4.38
C LEU A 277 -3.69 10.21 4.49
N ALA A 278 -3.59 11.50 4.84
CA ALA A 278 -2.31 12.19 4.93
C ALA A 278 -1.30 11.51 5.89
N PRO A 279 -1.69 11.01 7.09
CA PRO A 279 -0.79 10.31 8.01
C PRO A 279 -0.22 8.99 7.45
N TYR A 280 -0.89 8.36 6.52
CA TYR A 280 -0.43 7.11 5.90
C TYR A 280 0.36 7.32 4.61
N THR A 281 0.13 8.49 3.97
CA THR A 281 0.70 8.80 2.65
C THR A 281 1.97 9.63 2.73
N LEU A 282 2.07 10.60 3.64
CA LEU A 282 3.11 11.62 3.60
C LEU A 282 4.34 11.36 4.51
N PRO A 283 4.23 10.75 5.71
CA PRO A 283 5.36 10.67 6.65
C PRO A 283 6.62 10.01 6.08
N HIS A 284 6.48 8.93 5.33
CA HIS A 284 7.61 8.19 4.76
C HIS A 284 8.26 8.88 3.54
N ARG A 285 7.75 10.05 3.15
CA ARG A 285 8.23 10.89 2.03
C ARG A 285 8.98 12.13 2.48
N MET A 286 9.26 12.27 3.78
CA MET A 286 10.00 13.40 4.32
C MET A 286 11.18 12.95 5.18
N ILE A 287 12.20 13.79 5.25
CA ILE A 287 13.36 13.59 6.12
C ILE A 287 13.33 14.67 7.19
N LEU A 288 13.34 14.24 8.45
CA LEU A 288 13.42 15.15 9.59
C LEU A 288 14.85 15.65 9.80
N THR A 289 14.99 16.83 10.41
CA THR A 289 16.28 17.36 10.85
C THR A 289 16.90 16.48 11.94
N ALA A 290 18.22 16.54 12.10
CA ALA A 290 18.91 15.82 13.16
C ALA A 290 18.41 16.25 14.56
N GLU A 291 18.12 17.55 14.74
CA GLU A 291 17.58 18.10 15.98
C GLU A 291 16.18 17.55 16.28
N ALA A 292 15.30 17.48 15.28
CA ALA A 292 13.97 16.91 15.45
C ALA A 292 14.03 15.42 15.85
N LYS A 293 14.92 14.64 15.20
CA LYS A 293 15.16 13.24 15.55
C LYS A 293 15.70 13.07 16.97
N PHE A 294 16.61 13.95 17.39
CA PHE A 294 17.16 13.94 18.74
C PHE A 294 16.11 14.24 19.83
N ASN A 295 15.10 15.06 19.48
CA ASN A 295 13.97 15.42 20.35
C ASN A 295 12.77 14.46 20.18
N ASP A 296 12.96 13.27 19.61
CA ASP A 296 11.92 12.25 19.41
C ASP A 296 10.69 12.74 18.60
N VAL A 297 10.84 13.78 17.78
CA VAL A 297 9.79 14.24 16.87
C VAL A 297 9.61 13.21 15.76
N THR A 298 8.37 12.80 15.53
CA THR A 298 8.03 11.84 14.46
C THR A 298 7.50 12.58 13.21
N ALA A 299 7.62 11.94 12.05
CA ALA A 299 7.08 12.49 10.81
C ALA A 299 5.55 12.56 10.84
N GLU A 300 4.91 11.62 11.53
CA GLU A 300 3.48 11.59 11.79
C GLU A 300 3.03 12.83 12.60
N ALA A 301 3.75 13.17 13.68
CA ALA A 301 3.47 14.35 14.49
C ALA A 301 3.62 15.65 13.70
N VAL A 302 4.58 15.74 12.79
CA VAL A 302 4.74 16.88 11.87
C VAL A 302 3.53 17.02 10.95
N ILE A 303 3.01 15.93 10.39
CA ILE A 303 1.80 15.96 9.56
C ILE A 303 0.58 16.39 10.36
N GLU A 304 0.43 15.90 11.60
CA GLU A 304 -0.66 16.30 12.48
C GLU A 304 -0.63 17.81 12.79
N ASP A 305 0.54 18.37 13.11
CA ASP A 305 0.71 19.80 13.32
C ASP A 305 0.35 20.64 12.08
N ILE A 306 0.81 20.21 10.91
CA ILE A 306 0.46 20.87 9.64
C ILE A 306 -1.04 20.82 9.39
N MET A 307 -1.70 19.70 9.60
CA MET A 307 -3.14 19.57 9.39
C MET A 307 -3.98 20.42 10.35
N GLN A 308 -3.49 20.68 11.57
CA GLN A 308 -4.15 21.60 12.51
C GLN A 308 -4.06 23.05 12.07
N THR A 309 -3.00 23.42 11.33
CA THR A 309 -2.74 24.80 10.90
C THR A 309 -3.24 25.12 9.49
N GLU A 310 -3.33 24.11 8.62
CA GLU A 310 -3.79 24.28 7.24
C GLU A 310 -5.32 24.48 7.17
N LYS A 311 -5.75 25.50 6.43
CA LYS A 311 -7.17 25.83 6.31
C LYS A 311 -7.91 24.80 5.49
N VAL A 312 -8.90 24.15 6.11
CA VAL A 312 -9.81 23.23 5.43
C VAL A 312 -10.68 24.01 4.43
N PRO A 313 -10.77 23.56 3.16
CA PRO A 313 -11.61 24.24 2.17
C PRO A 313 -13.08 24.11 2.56
N VAL A 314 -13.76 25.25 2.70
CA VAL A 314 -15.21 25.31 2.90
C VAL A 314 -15.86 25.27 1.53
N GLN A 315 -16.64 24.23 1.24
CA GLN A 315 -17.47 24.22 0.01
C GLN A 315 -18.41 25.41 0.04
N ARG A 316 -18.18 26.41 -0.81
CA ARG A 316 -19.23 27.36 -1.15
C ARG A 316 -20.22 26.60 -2.03
N MET A 317 -21.37 26.22 -1.49
CA MET A 317 -22.52 25.84 -2.30
C MET A 317 -22.79 26.98 -3.28
N SER A 318 -22.35 26.84 -4.51
CA SER A 318 -22.87 27.67 -5.61
C SER A 318 -24.26 27.15 -5.90
N VAL A 319 -25.26 27.77 -5.26
CA VAL A 319 -26.65 27.66 -5.66
C VAL A 319 -26.71 28.17 -7.10
N ARG A 320 -26.89 27.26 -8.05
CA ARG A 320 -27.35 27.56 -9.41
C ARG A 320 -28.77 27.11 -9.56
#